data_f783d5db13e3ff568ae3cf1eb2373b6f
#
_entry.id   f783d5db13e3ff568ae3cf1eb2373b6f
#
_cell.length_a   1.000
_cell.length_b   1.000
_cell.length_c   1.000
_cell.angle_alpha   90.00
_cell.angle_beta   90.00
_cell.angle_gamma   90.00
#
_symmetry.space_group_name_H-M   'P 1'
#
loop_
_entity.id
_entity.type
_entity.pdbx_description
1 polymer ?
#
loop_
_entity_poly.entity_id
_entity_poly.type
_entity_poly.pdbx_seq_one_letter_code
_entity_poly.pdbx_strand_id
1 'polypeptide(L)'
;MISINAHAPVDMTAYAIVQINITNPEDYKEYLTQVTPIVEKYGGEYIVRGGKFEVMLGSWDYERTVVVKFPSYDVAMNWYHSEEYAPVKKIREDNSEGNLIIVEGK
;
A
#
# COMPACT_ATOMS: atom_id res chain seq x y z
N MET A 1 4.47 2.84 -36.06
CA MET A 1 4.55 2.90 -35.29
C MET A 1 4.63 3.07 -34.62
N ILE A 2 4.77 2.81 -34.58
CA ILE A 2 4.87 2.83 -33.67
C ILE A 2 5.13 2.73 -32.80
N SER A 3 5.40 2.56 -32.74
CA SER A 3 5.63 2.40 -31.79
C SER A 3 5.58 2.45 -30.93
N ILE A 4 5.51 2.20 -30.87
CA ILE A 4 5.41 2.25 -30.02
C ILE A 4 5.71 2.16 -29.12
N ASN A 5 6.01 2.00 -29.14
CA ASN A 5 6.33 1.89 -28.23
C ASN A 5 6.54 1.87 -27.41
N ALA A 6 6.49 1.39 -28.09
CA ALA A 6 6.53 1.18 -27.18
C ALA A 6 7.02 1.62 -26.11
N HIS A 7 7.20 1.97 -25.73
CA HIS A 7 7.59 2.38 -24.69
C HIS A 7 6.91 2.80 -23.71
N ALA A 8 6.39 2.85 -23.66
CA ALA A 8 5.41 3.23 -22.80
C ALA A 8 5.31 2.54 -21.48
N PRO A 9 5.63 1.32 -21.38
CA PRO A 9 5.47 0.57 -20.12
C PRO A 9 6.20 1.16 -18.95
N VAL A 10 7.12 2.04 -19.21
CA VAL A 10 7.84 2.67 -18.11
C VAL A 10 6.94 3.45 -17.18
N ASP A 11 5.73 3.79 -17.64
CA ASP A 11 4.83 4.58 -16.84
C ASP A 11 3.80 3.74 -16.08
N MET A 12 3.99 2.43 -16.05
CA MET A 12 3.04 1.56 -15.39
C MET A 12 3.26 1.57 -13.91
N THR A 13 2.60 2.50 -13.24
CA THR A 13 2.62 2.57 -11.79
C THR A 13 1.93 1.36 -11.20
N ALA A 14 2.09 1.19 -9.89
CA ALA A 14 1.40 0.13 -9.16
C ALA A 14 0.86 0.69 -7.87
N TYR A 15 -0.07 -0.05 -7.28
CA TYR A 15 -0.75 0.40 -6.07
C TYR A 15 -0.77 -0.70 -5.05
N ALA A 16 -0.46 -0.35 -3.80
CA ALA A 16 -0.74 -1.22 -2.66
C ALA A 16 -2.09 -0.77 -2.12
N ILE A 17 -3.07 -1.67 -2.14
CA ILE A 17 -4.42 -1.36 -1.68
C ILE A 17 -4.68 -2.16 -0.42
N VAL A 18 -5.01 -1.46 0.65
CA VAL A 18 -5.12 -2.03 1.99
C VAL A 18 -6.51 -1.76 2.55
N GLN A 19 -7.13 -2.81 3.11
CA GLN A 19 -8.33 -2.65 3.94
C GLN A 19 -8.02 -3.29 5.28
N ILE A 20 -8.16 -2.53 6.35
CA ILE A 20 -7.83 -3.06 7.68
C ILE A 20 -8.77 -2.53 8.75
N ASN A 21 -8.87 -3.33 9.83
CA ASN A 21 -9.34 -2.86 11.12
C ASN A 21 -8.14 -2.84 12.05
N ILE A 22 -7.93 -1.74 12.73
CA ILE A 22 -6.84 -1.62 13.70
C ILE A 22 -7.35 -2.23 15.00
N THR A 23 -6.69 -3.29 15.47
CA THR A 23 -7.11 -4.01 16.68
C THR A 23 -6.47 -3.45 17.95
N ASN A 24 -5.29 -2.83 17.82
CA ASN A 24 -4.60 -2.21 18.94
C ASN A 24 -4.07 -0.84 18.49
N PRO A 25 -4.87 0.24 18.67
CA PRO A 25 -4.47 1.57 18.19
C PRO A 25 -3.18 2.10 18.79
N GLU A 26 -2.91 1.80 20.07
CA GLU A 26 -1.69 2.31 20.71
C GLU A 26 -0.44 1.76 20.05
N ASP A 27 -0.38 0.45 19.87
CA ASP A 27 0.80 -0.17 19.28
C ASP A 27 0.86 0.07 17.77
N TYR A 28 -0.28 0.25 17.13
CA TYR A 28 -0.32 0.55 15.69
C TYR A 28 0.32 1.90 15.35
N LYS A 29 0.35 2.82 16.31
CA LYS A 29 1.02 4.12 16.08
C LYS A 29 2.48 3.95 15.74
N GLU A 30 3.13 2.96 16.33
CA GLU A 30 4.51 2.65 16.04
C GLU A 30 4.67 2.28 14.56
N TYR A 31 3.73 1.51 14.03
CA TYR A 31 3.73 1.17 12.61
C TYR A 31 3.67 2.42 11.74
N LEU A 32 2.76 3.34 12.07
CA LEU A 32 2.54 4.53 11.25
C LEU A 32 3.79 5.40 11.17
N THR A 33 4.54 5.52 12.26
CA THR A 33 5.75 6.35 12.25
C THR A 33 6.90 5.68 11.52
N GLN A 34 6.96 4.35 11.53
CA GLN A 34 8.07 3.63 10.92
C GLN A 34 7.86 3.31 9.45
N VAL A 35 6.62 3.10 9.03
CA VAL A 35 6.35 2.68 7.64
C VAL A 35 6.53 3.82 6.65
N THR A 36 6.16 5.03 7.03
CA THR A 36 6.14 6.16 6.10
C THR A 36 7.50 6.43 5.46
N PRO A 37 8.61 6.56 6.24
CA PRO A 37 9.91 6.80 5.59
C PRO A 37 10.37 5.62 4.71
N ILE A 38 9.99 4.40 5.04
CA ILE A 38 10.35 3.25 4.21
C ILE A 38 9.61 3.30 2.89
N VAL A 39 8.31 3.57 2.92
CA VAL A 39 7.50 3.72 1.71
C VAL A 39 8.09 4.81 0.81
N GLU A 40 8.42 5.96 1.41
CA GLU A 40 8.97 7.08 0.65
C GLU A 40 10.32 6.75 0.03
N LYS A 41 11.14 5.98 0.73
CA LYS A 41 12.42 5.53 0.21
C LYS A 41 12.27 4.72 -1.07
N TYR A 42 11.20 3.96 -1.19
CA TYR A 42 10.90 3.18 -2.40
C TYR A 42 10.09 3.96 -3.43
N GLY A 43 9.97 5.28 -3.24
CA GLY A 43 9.24 6.12 -4.18
C GLY A 43 7.73 6.04 -4.02
N GLY A 44 7.25 5.48 -2.92
CA GLY A 44 5.83 5.37 -2.67
C GLY A 44 5.22 6.68 -2.20
N GLU A 45 3.96 6.85 -2.55
CA GLU A 45 3.20 8.04 -2.18
C GLU A 45 1.83 7.61 -1.69
N TYR A 46 1.47 8.02 -0.48
CA TYR A 46 0.12 7.76 0.03
C TYR A 46 -0.87 8.63 -0.70
N ILE A 47 -1.80 8.03 -1.42
CA ILE A 47 -2.84 8.78 -2.13
C ILE A 47 -4.21 8.61 -1.49
N VAL A 48 -4.39 7.57 -0.67
CA VAL A 48 -5.54 7.42 0.23
C VAL A 48 -4.98 6.90 1.54
N ARG A 49 -5.31 7.56 2.63
CA ARG A 49 -4.75 7.15 3.92
C ARG A 49 -5.80 7.30 5.01
N GLY A 50 -6.78 6.37 5.00
CA GLY A 50 -7.83 6.35 6.00
C GLY A 50 -8.90 7.41 5.79
N GLY A 51 -9.11 7.83 4.56
CA GLY A 51 -10.13 8.82 4.24
C GLY A 51 -11.54 8.27 4.38
N LYS A 52 -12.49 9.17 4.46
CA LYS A 52 -13.90 8.82 4.54
C LYS A 52 -14.34 8.10 3.27
N PHE A 53 -15.16 7.06 3.43
CA PHE A 53 -15.72 6.36 2.28
C PHE A 53 -17.13 5.89 2.58
N GLU A 54 -17.83 5.48 1.53
CA GLU A 54 -19.19 4.98 1.64
C GLU A 54 -19.30 3.78 0.72
N VAL A 55 -19.91 2.69 1.20
CA VAL A 55 -20.06 1.48 0.39
C VAL A 55 -21.25 1.67 -0.54
N MET A 56 -21.00 1.66 -1.83
CA MET A 56 -22.02 1.89 -2.84
C MET A 56 -22.66 0.60 -3.33
N LEU A 57 -21.94 -0.51 -3.20
CA LEU A 57 -22.41 -1.81 -3.68
C LEU A 57 -21.72 -2.91 -2.89
N GLY A 58 -22.51 -3.88 -2.41
CA GLY A 58 -21.95 -5.03 -1.72
C GLY A 58 -21.49 -4.70 -0.32
N SER A 59 -20.45 -5.36 0.14
CA SER A 59 -19.91 -5.17 1.49
C SER A 59 -18.44 -4.78 1.42
N TRP A 60 -18.00 -4.07 2.47
CA TRP A 60 -16.62 -3.66 2.63
C TRP A 60 -16.29 -3.89 4.09
N ASP A 61 -15.61 -4.98 4.36
CA ASP A 61 -15.61 -5.57 5.70
C ASP A 61 -14.67 -4.89 6.70
N TYR A 62 -13.86 -3.94 6.24
CA TYR A 62 -12.85 -3.30 7.08
C TYR A 62 -13.03 -1.79 7.06
N GLU A 63 -12.70 -1.15 8.20
CA GLU A 63 -13.01 0.26 8.42
C GLU A 63 -12.08 1.24 7.74
N ARG A 64 -10.85 0.81 7.46
CA ARG A 64 -9.82 1.74 6.99
C ARG A 64 -9.29 1.30 5.64
N THR A 65 -9.24 2.22 4.69
CA THR A 65 -8.68 1.98 3.37
C THR A 65 -7.45 2.84 3.17
N VAL A 66 -6.37 2.23 2.69
CA VAL A 66 -5.13 2.94 2.40
C VAL A 66 -4.69 2.54 1.00
N VAL A 67 -4.25 3.51 0.21
CA VAL A 67 -3.70 3.23 -1.11
C VAL A 67 -2.37 3.96 -1.22
N VAL A 68 -1.34 3.20 -1.59
CA VAL A 68 0.00 3.75 -1.81
C VAL A 68 0.34 3.53 -3.27
N LYS A 69 0.77 4.61 -3.93
CA LYS A 69 1.19 4.56 -5.32
C LYS A 69 2.70 4.37 -5.38
N PHE A 70 3.15 3.40 -6.16
CA PHE A 70 4.59 3.13 -6.36
C PHE A 70 4.95 3.33 -7.82
N PRO A 71 6.24 3.62 -8.11
CA PRO A 71 6.69 3.82 -9.50
C PRO A 71 6.44 2.64 -10.41
N SER A 72 6.46 1.41 -9.88
CA SER A 72 6.23 0.21 -10.67
C SER A 72 5.79 -0.94 -9.77
N TYR A 73 5.28 -1.97 -10.41
CA TYR A 73 4.91 -3.20 -9.72
C TYR A 73 6.13 -3.82 -9.02
N ASP A 74 7.26 -3.88 -9.71
CA ASP A 74 8.46 -4.48 -9.15
C ASP A 74 8.96 -3.72 -7.94
N VAL A 75 8.89 -2.39 -7.98
CA VAL A 75 9.30 -1.56 -6.84
C VAL A 75 8.38 -1.80 -5.65
N ALA A 76 7.07 -1.89 -5.89
CA ALA A 76 6.11 -2.17 -4.81
C ALA A 76 6.38 -3.54 -4.18
N MET A 77 6.66 -4.54 -5.01
CA MET A 77 6.99 -5.88 -4.52
C MET A 77 8.29 -5.88 -3.74
N ASN A 78 9.30 -5.14 -4.22
CA ASN A 78 10.57 -5.01 -3.50
C ASN A 78 10.40 -4.36 -2.15
N TRP A 79 9.55 -3.33 -2.07
CA TRP A 79 9.23 -2.71 -0.79
C TRP A 79 8.61 -3.73 0.17
N TYR A 80 7.59 -4.44 -0.30
CA TYR A 80 6.83 -5.35 0.56
C TYR A 80 7.70 -6.47 1.12
N HIS A 81 8.65 -6.95 0.32
CA HIS A 81 9.53 -8.06 0.71
C HIS A 81 10.89 -7.60 1.23
N SER A 82 11.09 -6.30 1.43
CA SER A 82 12.38 -5.79 1.88
C SER A 82 12.69 -6.20 3.32
N GLU A 83 13.99 -6.29 3.62
CA GLU A 83 14.42 -6.60 4.97
C GLU A 83 14.07 -5.47 5.95
N GLU A 84 14.12 -4.23 5.48
CA GLU A 84 13.82 -3.11 6.35
C GLU A 84 12.34 -3.01 6.68
N TYR A 85 11.46 -3.46 5.79
CA TYR A 85 10.03 -3.46 6.07
C TYR A 85 9.60 -4.65 6.94
N ALA A 86 10.35 -5.75 6.93
CA ALA A 86 9.95 -6.98 7.61
C ALA A 86 9.58 -6.77 9.08
N PRO A 87 10.40 -6.10 9.92
CA PRO A 87 10.02 -5.91 11.32
C PRO A 87 8.86 -4.92 11.46
N VAL A 88 8.75 -3.96 10.57
CA VAL A 88 7.67 -2.97 10.58
C VAL A 88 6.36 -3.64 10.16
N LYS A 89 6.42 -4.50 9.16
CA LYS A 89 5.25 -5.27 8.71
C LYS A 89 4.68 -6.11 9.86
N LYS A 90 5.56 -6.67 10.69
CA LYS A 90 5.11 -7.46 11.81
C LYS A 90 4.31 -6.63 12.82
N ILE A 91 4.69 -5.37 13.03
CA ILE A 91 3.91 -4.49 13.91
C ILE A 91 2.50 -4.34 13.36
N ARG A 92 2.35 -4.16 12.04
CA ARG A 92 1.04 -4.08 11.43
C ARG A 92 0.25 -5.36 11.61
N GLU A 93 0.89 -6.51 11.35
CA GLU A 93 0.22 -7.80 11.44
C GLU A 93 -0.25 -8.11 12.86
N ASP A 94 0.53 -7.72 13.85
CA ASP A 94 0.20 -8.00 15.25
C ASP A 94 -0.91 -7.08 15.77
N ASN A 95 -1.16 -5.94 15.13
CA ASN A 95 -2.04 -4.90 15.67
C ASN A 95 -3.16 -4.50 14.72
N SER A 96 -3.40 -5.32 13.70
CA SER A 96 -4.49 -5.07 12.76
C SER A 96 -4.88 -6.40 12.10
N GLU A 97 -6.03 -6.37 11.43
CA GLU A 97 -6.45 -7.48 10.59
C GLU A 97 -7.02 -6.92 9.32
N GLY A 98 -6.88 -7.65 8.22
CA GLY A 98 -7.41 -7.19 6.95
C GLY A 98 -6.66 -7.77 5.77
N ASN A 99 -6.71 -7.02 4.67
CA ASN A 99 -6.19 -7.47 3.38
C ASN A 99 -5.29 -6.43 2.77
N LEU A 100 -4.31 -6.89 2.00
CA LEU A 100 -3.44 -6.01 1.24
C LEU A 100 -3.16 -6.68 -0.09
N ILE A 101 -3.33 -5.95 -1.17
CA ILE A 101 -2.93 -6.42 -2.49
C ILE A 101 -2.00 -5.40 -3.12
N ILE A 102 -1.17 -5.88 -4.05
CA ILE A 102 -0.40 -5.01 -4.91
C ILE A 102 -0.91 -5.28 -6.32
N VAL A 103 -1.35 -4.22 -7.00
CA VAL A 103 -1.94 -4.35 -8.33
C VAL A 103 -1.25 -3.36 -9.26
N GLU A 104 -0.95 -3.84 -10.46
CA GLU A 104 -0.34 -2.99 -11.47
C GLU A 104 -1.36 -2.03 -12.02
N GLY A 105 -0.93 -0.79 -12.23
CA GLY A 105 -1.77 0.24 -12.82
C GLY A 105 -1.84 0.10 -14.33
N LYS A 106 -2.66 0.94 -14.89
CA LYS A 106 -2.90 0.95 -16.32
C LYS A 106 -1.81 1.69 -17.08
#